data_a7a3225f9bdb16bcf36c14a0c609c4c5
#
_entry.id   a7a3225f9bdb16bcf36c14a0c609c4c5
#
_cell.length_a   1.000
_cell.length_b   1.000
_cell.length_c   1.000
_cell.angle_alpha   90.00
_cell.angle_beta   90.00
_cell.angle_gamma   90.00
#
_symmetry.space_group_name_H-M   'P 1'
#
loop_
_entity.id
_entity.type
_entity.pdbx_description
1 polymer ?
#
loop_
_entity_poly.entity_id
_entity_poly.type
_entity_poly.pdbx_seq_one_letter_code
_entity_poly.pdbx_strand_id
1 'polypeptide(L)'
;TQAYSILCSDDDGVVVDGFDFFATTFSLDDCDASVIKNSNLVYPSTSKRSLGYAGENADERFVSRVDDCIGCIIDKCTFIYTDGAAFEAHGGAASSMNNQINNSYFYYIDWSGSDQKSLMTTIMMDGTSNLFTNNTMHKTGTSATIRIGNAPKIMFNEIYDTAYIQSDGTVIQMMQAEQEDGIVAYNWIHDVPKYGIRMDGPFGGENSGRNASVHHNVLWNANGAIVSKGDYHNVSSNTVLLGIDDDRNHIIVLYDD
;
A
#
# COMPACT_ATOMS: atom_id res chain seq x y z
N THR A 1 -17.49 -16.51 12.33
CA THR A 1 -16.16 -16.70 11.74
C THR A 1 -16.22 -16.19 10.32
N GLN A 2 -15.48 -15.17 10.00
CA GLN A 2 -15.33 -14.72 8.63
C GLN A 2 -14.53 -15.79 7.86
N ALA A 3 -14.85 -16.00 6.60
CA ALA A 3 -14.16 -16.94 5.73
C ALA A 3 -14.00 -16.33 4.34
N TYR A 4 -13.12 -16.88 3.54
CA TYR A 4 -13.06 -16.53 2.13
C TYR A 4 -14.28 -17.12 1.42
N SER A 5 -14.98 -16.29 0.64
CA SER A 5 -16.06 -16.77 -0.23
C SER A 5 -15.55 -17.25 -1.58
N ILE A 6 -14.38 -16.76 -1.97
CA ILE A 6 -13.63 -17.27 -3.12
C ILE A 6 -12.26 -17.67 -2.59
N LEU A 7 -11.95 -18.92 -2.77
CA LEU A 7 -10.65 -19.51 -2.47
C LEU A 7 -10.19 -20.25 -3.71
N CYS A 8 -9.11 -19.79 -4.29
CA CYS A 8 -8.44 -20.40 -5.43
C CYS A 8 -7.05 -20.83 -4.99
N SER A 9 -6.64 -22.02 -5.40
CA SER A 9 -5.30 -22.53 -5.19
C SER A 9 -4.90 -23.39 -6.38
N ASP A 10 -3.72 -23.11 -6.94
CA ASP A 10 -3.14 -23.83 -8.08
C ASP A 10 -3.98 -23.78 -9.39
N ASP A 11 -4.81 -22.74 -9.59
CA ASP A 11 -5.66 -22.58 -10.78
C ASP A 11 -5.42 -21.22 -11.45
N ASP A 12 -4.87 -21.22 -12.65
CA ASP A 12 -4.58 -20.00 -13.41
C ASP A 12 -5.79 -19.41 -14.14
N GLY A 13 -5.74 -18.10 -14.36
CA GLY A 13 -6.69 -17.40 -15.20
C GLY A 13 -8.11 -17.33 -14.63
N VAL A 14 -8.26 -17.41 -13.34
CA VAL A 14 -9.57 -17.27 -12.66
C VAL A 14 -10.11 -15.86 -12.85
N VAL A 15 -11.36 -15.73 -13.28
CA VAL A 15 -12.01 -14.43 -13.46
C VAL A 15 -13.22 -14.31 -12.55
N VAL A 16 -13.18 -13.31 -11.67
CA VAL A 16 -14.31 -12.91 -10.81
C VAL A 16 -14.75 -11.52 -11.27
N ASP A 17 -15.98 -11.39 -11.75
CA ASP A 17 -16.49 -10.18 -12.35
C ASP A 17 -17.87 -9.80 -11.81
N GLY A 18 -17.99 -8.61 -11.23
CA GLY A 18 -19.27 -8.06 -10.79
C GLY A 18 -19.83 -8.68 -9.52
N PHE A 19 -18.99 -9.07 -8.56
CA PHE A 19 -19.42 -9.65 -7.27
C PHE A 19 -19.57 -8.59 -6.19
N ASP A 20 -20.58 -8.78 -5.34
CA ASP A 20 -20.74 -8.06 -4.09
C ASP A 20 -20.34 -8.96 -2.91
N PHE A 21 -19.21 -8.65 -2.31
CA PHE A 21 -18.72 -9.32 -1.09
C PHE A 21 -19.21 -8.53 0.14
N PHE A 22 -19.84 -9.22 1.08
CA PHE A 22 -20.24 -8.61 2.35
C PHE A 22 -19.73 -9.43 3.54
N ALA A 23 -18.89 -8.84 4.35
CA ALA A 23 -18.21 -9.47 5.48
C ALA A 23 -17.43 -10.75 5.10
N THR A 24 -16.90 -10.77 3.90
CA THR A 24 -16.10 -11.86 3.32
C THR A 24 -15.23 -11.29 2.20
N THR A 25 -14.29 -12.07 1.71
CA THR A 25 -13.38 -11.67 0.65
C THR A 25 -12.85 -12.88 -0.15
N PHE A 26 -11.79 -12.66 -0.92
CA PHE A 26 -11.14 -13.68 -1.74
C PHE A 26 -9.70 -13.95 -1.28
N SER A 27 -9.21 -15.14 -1.62
CA SER A 27 -7.80 -15.52 -1.57
C SER A 27 -7.43 -16.26 -2.85
N LEU A 28 -6.38 -15.81 -3.50
CA LEU A 28 -5.74 -16.45 -4.64
C LEU A 28 -4.34 -16.87 -4.19
N ASP A 29 -4.00 -18.13 -4.38
CA ASP A 29 -2.73 -18.73 -3.97
C ASP A 29 -2.20 -19.59 -5.11
N ASP A 30 -1.03 -19.22 -5.68
CA ASP A 30 -0.47 -19.84 -6.88
C ASP A 30 -1.47 -19.89 -8.06
N CYS A 31 -2.08 -18.72 -8.34
CA CYS A 31 -3.17 -18.57 -9.33
C CYS A 31 -2.80 -17.46 -10.33
N ASP A 32 -1.89 -17.75 -11.25
CA ASP A 32 -1.36 -16.78 -12.21
C ASP A 32 -2.44 -16.18 -13.13
N ALA A 33 -2.19 -14.95 -13.59
CA ALA A 33 -3.03 -14.23 -14.53
C ALA A 33 -4.53 -14.14 -14.16
N SER A 34 -4.86 -14.28 -12.89
CA SER A 34 -6.23 -14.20 -12.40
C SER A 34 -6.71 -12.76 -12.26
N VAL A 35 -8.01 -12.54 -12.40
CA VAL A 35 -8.61 -11.20 -12.44
C VAL A 35 -9.81 -11.10 -11.50
N ILE A 36 -9.76 -10.14 -10.58
CA ILE A 36 -10.92 -9.72 -9.77
C ILE A 36 -11.32 -8.33 -10.26
N LYS A 37 -12.51 -8.16 -10.78
CA LYS A 37 -12.92 -6.86 -11.34
C LYS A 37 -14.38 -6.50 -11.11
N ASN A 38 -14.67 -5.19 -11.23
CA ASN A 38 -16.02 -4.64 -11.13
C ASN A 38 -16.77 -5.09 -9.85
N SER A 39 -16.06 -5.29 -8.76
CA SER A 39 -16.57 -5.94 -7.55
C SER A 39 -16.56 -5.00 -6.35
N ASN A 40 -17.55 -5.14 -5.48
CA ASN A 40 -17.65 -4.36 -4.25
C ASN A 40 -17.32 -5.24 -3.04
N LEU A 41 -16.40 -4.79 -2.21
CA LEU A 41 -15.99 -5.49 -1.00
C LEU A 41 -16.32 -4.61 0.22
N VAL A 42 -17.38 -4.97 0.92
CA VAL A 42 -17.85 -4.27 2.12
C VAL A 42 -17.52 -5.10 3.34
N TYR A 43 -16.75 -4.54 4.27
CA TYR A 43 -16.17 -5.27 5.40
C TYR A 43 -15.35 -6.50 4.97
N PRO A 44 -14.43 -6.38 3.99
CA PRO A 44 -13.74 -7.54 3.43
C PRO A 44 -12.71 -8.16 4.37
N SER A 45 -12.21 -7.39 5.32
CA SER A 45 -11.25 -7.89 6.28
C SER A 45 -11.62 -7.50 7.70
N THR A 46 -11.32 -8.39 8.63
CA THR A 46 -11.40 -8.11 10.05
C THR A 46 -10.05 -8.35 10.69
N SER A 47 -9.69 -7.50 11.64
CA SER A 47 -8.64 -7.91 12.54
C SER A 47 -9.21 -8.89 13.57
N LYS A 48 -8.63 -10.04 13.70
CA LYS A 48 -8.96 -10.99 14.80
C LYS A 48 -8.29 -10.58 16.11
N ARG A 49 -8.24 -9.30 16.41
CA ARG A 49 -7.59 -8.84 17.64
C ARG A 49 -8.45 -9.13 18.85
N SER A 50 -7.95 -9.93 19.75
CA SER A 50 -8.41 -9.87 21.12
C SER A 50 -7.86 -8.58 21.75
N LEU A 51 -8.71 -7.78 22.38
CA LEU A 51 -8.33 -6.58 23.13
C LEU A 51 -7.12 -6.88 24.03
N GLY A 52 -6.05 -6.14 23.85
CA GLY A 52 -4.83 -6.27 24.65
C GLY A 52 -3.80 -7.29 24.13
N TYR A 53 -3.99 -7.85 22.95
CA TYR A 53 -3.00 -8.75 22.35
C TYR A 53 -2.24 -8.01 21.25
N ALA A 54 -1.01 -7.66 21.49
CA ALA A 54 -0.11 -7.16 20.48
C ALA A 54 0.44 -8.33 19.66
N GLY A 55 -0.17 -8.60 18.56
CA GLY A 55 0.38 -9.03 17.30
C GLY A 55 1.33 -10.19 17.17
N GLU A 56 1.23 -11.31 17.91
CA GLU A 56 1.94 -12.52 17.51
C GLU A 56 1.19 -13.41 16.50
N ASN A 57 -0.08 -13.13 16.23
CA ASN A 57 -0.92 -13.92 15.31
C ASN A 57 -1.53 -13.03 14.21
N ALA A 58 -0.70 -12.19 13.58
CA ALA A 58 -1.12 -11.42 12.39
C ALA A 58 -1.58 -12.33 11.24
N ASP A 59 -1.11 -13.57 11.23
CA ASP A 59 -1.40 -14.58 10.20
C ASP A 59 -2.82 -15.15 10.25
N GLU A 60 -3.58 -14.88 11.31
CA GLU A 60 -4.96 -15.37 11.42
C GLU A 60 -6.02 -14.37 10.92
N ARG A 61 -5.63 -13.26 10.35
CA ARG A 61 -6.58 -12.28 9.81
C ARG A 61 -7.03 -12.65 8.41
N PHE A 62 -8.31 -12.47 8.14
CA PHE A 62 -8.82 -12.52 6.79
C PHE A 62 -8.61 -11.16 6.12
N VAL A 63 -7.99 -11.18 4.97
CA VAL A 63 -7.72 -10.01 4.13
C VAL A 63 -7.86 -10.43 2.67
N SER A 64 -8.21 -9.51 1.79
CA SER A 64 -8.17 -9.77 0.35
C SER A 64 -6.73 -10.06 -0.04
N ARG A 65 -6.48 -11.25 -0.59
CA ARG A 65 -5.11 -11.76 -0.69
C ARG A 65 -4.80 -12.35 -2.05
N VAL A 66 -3.54 -12.13 -2.46
CA VAL A 66 -2.93 -12.76 -3.65
C VAL A 66 -1.53 -13.20 -3.25
N ASP A 67 -1.30 -14.51 -3.17
CA ASP A 67 -0.05 -15.08 -2.69
C ASP A 67 0.61 -15.89 -3.80
N ASP A 68 1.93 -15.73 -3.96
CA ASP A 68 2.77 -16.41 -4.95
C ASP A 68 2.21 -16.44 -6.37
N CYS A 69 1.54 -15.35 -6.80
CA CYS A 69 0.89 -15.24 -8.11
C CYS A 69 1.63 -14.25 -9.01
N ILE A 70 1.61 -14.51 -10.32
CA ILE A 70 2.20 -13.66 -11.35
C ILE A 70 1.11 -13.06 -12.24
N GLY A 71 1.11 -11.74 -12.37
CA GLY A 71 0.25 -11.04 -13.33
C GLY A 71 -1.23 -10.99 -12.95
N CYS A 72 -1.57 -11.14 -11.68
CA CYS A 72 -2.94 -10.97 -11.21
C CYS A 72 -3.38 -9.51 -11.28
N ILE A 73 -4.66 -9.28 -11.58
CA ILE A 73 -5.23 -7.94 -11.76
C ILE A 73 -6.45 -7.76 -10.86
N ILE A 74 -6.40 -6.72 -10.05
CA ILE A 74 -7.54 -6.18 -9.29
C ILE A 74 -7.95 -4.87 -9.99
N ASP A 75 -9.09 -4.83 -10.66
CA ASP A 75 -9.49 -3.69 -11.46
C ASP A 75 -10.93 -3.24 -11.17
N LYS A 76 -11.13 -1.94 -11.01
CA LYS A 76 -12.44 -1.34 -10.77
C LYS A 76 -13.17 -1.96 -9.57
N CYS A 77 -12.43 -2.22 -8.51
CA CYS A 77 -12.98 -2.76 -7.28
C CYS A 77 -13.15 -1.66 -6.22
N THR A 78 -14.11 -1.84 -5.33
CA THR A 78 -14.34 -0.97 -4.19
C THR A 78 -14.07 -1.72 -2.90
N PHE A 79 -13.19 -1.20 -2.05
CA PHE A 79 -12.87 -1.73 -0.73
C PHE A 79 -13.32 -0.72 0.31
N ILE A 80 -14.26 -1.08 1.17
CA ILE A 80 -14.78 -0.16 2.17
C ILE A 80 -14.98 -0.82 3.54
N TYR A 81 -14.70 -0.03 4.57
CA TYR A 81 -14.92 -0.40 5.97
C TYR A 81 -14.10 -1.62 6.41
N THR A 82 -12.80 -1.59 6.16
CA THR A 82 -11.93 -2.65 6.68
C THR A 82 -11.45 -2.32 8.09
N ASP A 83 -11.32 -3.35 8.91
CA ASP A 83 -10.77 -3.26 10.25
C ASP A 83 -9.23 -3.44 10.27
N GLY A 84 -8.67 -3.99 9.23
CA GLY A 84 -7.25 -4.15 8.96
C GLY A 84 -6.92 -3.76 7.53
N ALA A 85 -5.82 -4.25 6.99
CA ALA A 85 -5.39 -3.98 5.62
C ALA A 85 -6.51 -4.26 4.61
N ALA A 86 -6.55 -3.47 3.54
CA ALA A 86 -7.50 -3.71 2.47
C ALA A 86 -7.06 -4.85 1.56
N PHE A 87 -5.75 -4.95 1.32
CA PHE A 87 -5.19 -5.91 0.38
C PHE A 87 -3.76 -6.27 0.76
N GLU A 88 -3.43 -7.56 0.63
CA GLU A 88 -2.07 -8.07 0.78
C GLU A 88 -1.73 -9.01 -0.38
N ALA A 89 -0.51 -8.88 -0.90
CA ALA A 89 0.10 -9.86 -1.78
C ALA A 89 1.41 -10.31 -1.16
N HIS A 90 1.57 -11.61 -1.00
CA HIS A 90 2.78 -12.21 -0.45
C HIS A 90 3.48 -13.06 -1.50
N GLY A 91 4.78 -13.26 -1.30
CA GLY A 91 5.59 -14.10 -2.14
C GLY A 91 6.98 -13.51 -2.38
N GLY A 92 7.86 -14.33 -2.91
CA GLY A 92 9.22 -13.92 -3.25
C GLY A 92 9.29 -13.03 -4.49
N ALA A 93 10.44 -12.46 -4.74
CA ALA A 93 10.66 -11.59 -5.91
C ALA A 93 10.39 -12.29 -7.26
N ALA A 94 10.44 -13.62 -7.31
CA ALA A 94 10.20 -14.41 -8.51
C ALA A 94 8.81 -15.07 -8.56
N SER A 95 8.11 -15.16 -7.44
CA SER A 95 6.79 -15.80 -7.36
C SER A 95 5.63 -14.81 -7.26
N SER A 96 5.89 -13.57 -6.88
CA SER A 96 4.87 -12.52 -6.82
C SER A 96 5.30 -11.34 -7.69
N MET A 97 4.92 -11.35 -8.97
CA MET A 97 5.40 -10.40 -9.96
C MET A 97 4.28 -9.81 -10.82
N ASN A 98 4.46 -8.54 -11.19
CA ASN A 98 3.58 -7.85 -12.13
C ASN A 98 2.09 -7.86 -11.74
N ASN A 99 1.79 -8.06 -10.46
CA ASN A 99 0.43 -7.95 -9.96
C ASN A 99 -0.01 -6.50 -9.95
N GLN A 100 -1.28 -6.25 -10.21
CA GLN A 100 -1.78 -4.91 -10.44
C GLN A 100 -3.05 -4.64 -9.64
N ILE A 101 -3.10 -3.45 -9.04
CA ILE A 101 -4.33 -2.87 -8.50
C ILE A 101 -4.59 -1.58 -9.27
N ASN A 102 -5.67 -1.57 -10.05
CA ASN A 102 -5.96 -0.46 -10.94
C ASN A 102 -7.39 0.06 -10.78
N ASN A 103 -7.59 1.36 -11.03
CA ASN A 103 -8.91 1.98 -11.13
C ASN A 103 -9.85 1.69 -9.95
N SER A 104 -9.30 1.43 -8.78
CA SER A 104 -10.03 0.94 -7.61
C SER A 104 -10.18 2.03 -6.54
N TYR A 105 -11.18 1.85 -5.68
CA TYR A 105 -11.53 2.81 -4.67
C TYR A 105 -11.42 2.21 -3.27
N PHE A 106 -10.71 2.91 -2.38
CA PHE A 106 -10.45 2.49 -1.01
C PHE A 106 -10.97 3.55 -0.04
N TYR A 107 -11.87 3.16 0.84
CA TYR A 107 -12.51 4.08 1.76
C TYR A 107 -12.71 3.48 3.15
N TYR A 108 -12.31 4.24 4.15
CA TYR A 108 -12.47 3.88 5.55
C TYR A 108 -11.78 2.55 5.90
N ILE A 109 -10.47 2.55 5.74
CA ILE A 109 -9.61 1.38 5.87
C ILE A 109 -8.75 1.49 7.13
N ASP A 110 -8.51 0.37 7.83
CA ASP A 110 -7.56 0.24 8.94
C ASP A 110 -7.82 1.15 10.15
N TRP A 111 -9.04 1.37 10.54
CA TRP A 111 -9.33 2.26 11.68
C TRP A 111 -9.11 1.65 13.06
N SER A 112 -8.91 0.35 13.18
CA SER A 112 -8.62 -0.33 14.45
C SER A 112 -7.18 -0.83 14.57
N GLY A 113 -6.33 -0.42 13.66
CA GLY A 113 -4.96 -0.89 13.52
C GLY A 113 -3.97 -0.55 14.63
N SER A 114 -4.35 0.24 15.61
CA SER A 114 -3.43 0.86 16.57
C SER A 114 -2.69 -0.10 17.51
N ASP A 115 -3.08 -1.35 17.58
CA ASP A 115 -2.51 -2.34 18.49
C ASP A 115 -1.62 -3.39 17.81
N GLN A 116 -1.38 -3.28 16.52
CA GLN A 116 -0.43 -4.16 15.84
C GLN A 116 1.03 -3.78 16.13
N LYS A 117 1.86 -4.80 16.18
CA LYS A 117 3.30 -4.65 16.28
C LYS A 117 3.87 -4.23 14.92
N SER A 118 4.77 -3.27 14.90
CA SER A 118 5.39 -2.74 13.68
C SER A 118 4.51 -1.78 12.86
N LEU A 119 5.05 -1.39 11.71
CA LEU A 119 4.41 -0.50 10.76
C LEU A 119 3.26 -1.22 10.07
N MET A 120 2.09 -0.63 10.13
CA MET A 120 0.90 -1.16 9.47
C MET A 120 0.72 -0.54 8.09
N THR A 121 0.22 -1.34 7.17
CA THR A 121 -0.01 -0.93 5.79
C THR A 121 -1.45 -1.20 5.37
N THR A 122 -2.04 -0.29 4.64
CA THR A 122 -3.37 -0.49 4.02
C THR A 122 -3.27 -1.37 2.78
N ILE A 123 -2.26 -1.14 1.96
CA ILE A 123 -1.91 -1.94 0.79
C ILE A 123 -0.50 -2.45 0.97
N MET A 124 -0.32 -3.76 0.95
CA MET A 124 0.97 -4.40 0.95
C MET A 124 1.08 -5.36 -0.22
N MET A 125 2.13 -5.21 -1.01
CA MET A 125 2.42 -6.11 -2.13
C MET A 125 3.92 -6.45 -2.11
N ASP A 126 4.27 -7.63 -1.65
CA ASP A 126 5.63 -8.14 -1.76
C ASP A 126 5.93 -8.55 -3.22
N GLY A 127 7.19 -8.86 -3.52
CA GLY A 127 7.59 -9.32 -4.84
C GLY A 127 8.21 -8.23 -5.72
N THR A 128 8.03 -8.31 -7.04
CA THR A 128 8.73 -7.45 -7.99
C THR A 128 7.80 -6.87 -9.06
N SER A 129 8.04 -5.62 -9.44
CA SER A 129 7.34 -4.92 -10.55
C SER A 129 5.81 -4.85 -10.40
N ASN A 130 5.32 -4.87 -9.18
CA ASN A 130 3.89 -4.74 -8.92
C ASN A 130 3.42 -3.28 -9.11
N LEU A 131 2.18 -3.10 -9.49
CA LEU A 131 1.60 -1.82 -9.87
C LEU A 131 0.42 -1.42 -8.99
N PHE A 132 0.39 -0.16 -8.60
CA PHE A 132 -0.76 0.49 -7.96
C PHE A 132 -1.08 1.78 -8.72
N THR A 133 -2.08 1.75 -9.59
CA THR A 133 -2.30 2.84 -10.55
C THR A 133 -3.76 3.25 -10.71
N ASN A 134 -3.99 4.55 -10.90
CA ASN A 134 -5.32 5.13 -11.11
C ASN A 134 -6.32 4.82 -9.99
N ASN A 135 -5.86 4.70 -8.76
CA ASN A 135 -6.71 4.41 -7.62
C ASN A 135 -7.04 5.70 -6.85
N THR A 136 -8.18 5.69 -6.19
CA THR A 136 -8.52 6.70 -5.18
C THR A 136 -8.53 6.05 -3.80
N MET A 137 -7.82 6.64 -2.84
CA MET A 137 -7.75 6.14 -1.48
C MET A 137 -7.94 7.28 -0.49
N HIS A 138 -8.88 7.12 0.43
CA HIS A 138 -9.02 8.07 1.51
C HIS A 138 -9.65 7.48 2.78
N LYS A 139 -9.47 8.21 3.88
CA LYS A 139 -9.87 7.81 5.23
C LYS A 139 -9.24 6.48 5.64
N THR A 140 -7.92 6.44 5.65
CA THR A 140 -7.18 5.31 6.22
C THR A 140 -6.65 5.66 7.60
N GLY A 141 -6.60 4.66 8.48
CA GLY A 141 -6.11 4.83 9.85
C GLY A 141 -4.62 4.60 10.00
N THR A 142 -4.03 3.73 9.20
CA THR A 142 -2.64 3.29 9.36
C THR A 142 -1.60 4.34 8.98
N SER A 143 -0.37 4.09 9.37
CA SER A 143 0.74 5.00 9.15
C SER A 143 1.36 4.86 7.75
N ALA A 144 1.57 3.65 7.26
CA ALA A 144 2.02 3.39 5.90
C ALA A 144 0.84 2.89 5.06
N THR A 145 0.28 3.75 4.28
CA THR A 145 -0.90 3.44 3.48
C THR A 145 -0.59 2.48 2.36
N ILE A 146 0.53 2.69 1.65
CA ILE A 146 0.95 1.86 0.51
C ILE A 146 2.40 1.45 0.70
N ARG A 147 2.64 0.14 0.67
CA ARG A 147 3.95 -0.48 0.64
C ARG A 147 3.99 -1.53 -0.45
N ILE A 148 4.84 -1.35 -1.44
CA ILE A 148 5.00 -2.26 -2.58
C ILE A 148 6.47 -2.65 -2.69
N GLY A 149 6.74 -3.92 -2.95
CA GLY A 149 8.07 -4.52 -3.00
C GLY A 149 8.96 -4.01 -4.14
N ASN A 150 9.89 -4.80 -4.60
CA ASN A 150 10.95 -4.38 -5.52
C ASN A 150 10.42 -3.77 -6.84
N ALA A 151 11.06 -2.71 -7.31
CA ALA A 151 10.74 -2.00 -8.54
C ALA A 151 9.23 -1.65 -8.70
N PRO A 152 8.58 -1.09 -7.68
CA PRO A 152 7.16 -0.79 -7.74
C PRO A 152 6.85 0.34 -8.71
N LYS A 153 5.62 0.34 -9.24
CA LYS A 153 5.06 1.49 -9.96
C LYS A 153 3.81 1.98 -9.28
N ILE A 154 3.91 3.14 -8.63
CA ILE A 154 2.82 3.79 -7.90
C ILE A 154 2.51 5.09 -8.62
N MET A 155 1.49 5.09 -9.48
CA MET A 155 1.26 6.21 -10.40
C MET A 155 -0.21 6.56 -10.58
N PHE A 156 -0.46 7.85 -10.84
CA PHE A 156 -1.79 8.38 -11.17
C PHE A 156 -2.85 8.14 -10.10
N ASN A 157 -2.45 8.07 -8.83
CA ASN A 157 -3.38 7.88 -7.73
C ASN A 157 -3.76 9.21 -7.09
N GLU A 158 -4.97 9.30 -6.58
CA GLU A 158 -5.41 10.33 -5.67
C GLU A 158 -5.50 9.75 -4.25
N ILE A 159 -4.72 10.30 -3.31
CA ILE A 159 -4.61 9.75 -1.95
C ILE A 159 -4.73 10.91 -0.97
N TYR A 160 -5.74 10.88 -0.11
CA TYR A 160 -5.99 11.96 0.82
C TYR A 160 -6.66 11.50 2.11
N ASP A 161 -6.62 12.34 3.11
CA ASP A 161 -7.31 12.07 4.38
C ASP A 161 -6.87 10.73 4.98
N THR A 162 -5.56 10.48 5.04
CA THR A 162 -4.99 9.17 5.39
C THR A 162 -3.99 9.24 6.54
N ALA A 163 -3.63 8.09 7.09
CA ALA A 163 -2.53 7.92 8.05
C ALA A 163 -2.75 8.64 9.40
N TYR A 164 -3.93 8.55 9.99
CA TYR A 164 -4.30 9.29 11.21
C TYR A 164 -3.99 8.59 12.54
N ILE A 165 -3.87 7.29 12.59
CA ILE A 165 -3.84 6.54 13.85
C ILE A 165 -2.42 6.30 14.35
N GLN A 166 -1.50 5.96 13.49
CA GLN A 166 -0.11 5.65 13.88
C GLN A 166 0.82 6.86 13.73
N SER A 167 1.79 6.99 14.62
CA SER A 167 2.74 8.12 14.61
C SER A 167 3.88 7.96 13.62
N ASP A 168 4.30 6.73 13.29
CA ASP A 168 5.35 6.44 12.31
C ASP A 168 4.76 6.13 10.92
N GLY A 169 5.59 6.19 9.88
CA GLY A 169 5.20 5.91 8.51
C GLY A 169 4.77 7.13 7.70
N THR A 170 4.31 6.87 6.50
CA THR A 170 3.88 7.88 5.51
C THR A 170 2.76 7.34 4.62
N VAL A 171 2.29 8.14 3.68
CA VAL A 171 1.26 7.70 2.73
C VAL A 171 1.82 6.65 1.75
N ILE A 172 2.95 6.93 1.12
CA ILE A 172 3.67 5.96 0.28
C ILE A 172 5.03 5.73 0.94
N GLN A 173 5.25 4.50 1.41
CA GLN A 173 6.47 4.13 2.09
C GLN A 173 7.19 3.01 1.39
N MET A 174 8.33 3.31 0.84
CA MET A 174 9.24 2.35 0.24
C MET A 174 10.36 2.04 1.23
N MET A 175 10.57 0.78 1.51
CA MET A 175 11.51 0.33 2.54
C MET A 175 12.68 -0.43 1.92
N GLN A 176 13.90 -0.05 2.26
CA GLN A 176 15.13 -0.76 1.90
C GLN A 176 15.24 -1.07 0.39
N ALA A 177 15.48 -2.32 0.05
CA ALA A 177 15.63 -2.78 -1.33
C ALA A 177 14.40 -2.54 -2.22
N GLU A 178 13.23 -2.36 -1.65
CA GLU A 178 12.00 -2.04 -2.37
C GLU A 178 12.08 -0.73 -3.15
N GLN A 179 13.04 0.12 -2.83
CA GLN A 179 13.27 1.39 -3.52
C GLN A 179 13.97 1.23 -4.86
N GLU A 180 14.69 0.12 -5.09
CA GLU A 180 15.48 -0.05 -6.31
C GLU A 180 14.56 -0.10 -7.54
N ASP A 181 14.86 0.77 -8.50
CA ASP A 181 14.08 0.97 -9.73
C ASP A 181 12.58 1.32 -9.52
N GLY A 182 12.21 1.69 -8.30
CA GLY A 182 10.85 2.10 -7.99
C GLY A 182 10.47 3.42 -8.64
N ILE A 183 9.22 3.53 -9.09
CA ILE A 183 8.66 4.74 -9.68
C ILE A 183 7.44 5.18 -8.87
N VAL A 184 7.50 6.39 -8.32
CA VAL A 184 6.37 7.07 -7.69
C VAL A 184 6.11 8.36 -8.46
N ALA A 185 5.09 8.38 -9.30
CA ALA A 185 4.90 9.50 -10.22
C ALA A 185 3.44 9.83 -10.50
N TYR A 186 3.19 11.12 -10.78
CA TYR A 186 1.86 11.60 -11.18
C TYR A 186 0.76 11.35 -10.15
N ASN A 187 1.12 11.21 -8.87
CA ASN A 187 0.13 11.07 -7.81
C ASN A 187 -0.28 12.44 -7.27
N TRP A 188 -1.53 12.54 -6.85
CA TRP A 188 -2.04 13.64 -6.08
C TRP A 188 -2.24 13.19 -4.64
N ILE A 189 -1.39 13.70 -3.73
CA ILE A 189 -1.41 13.37 -2.30
C ILE A 189 -1.74 14.64 -1.54
N HIS A 190 -2.84 14.64 -0.78
CA HIS A 190 -3.26 15.86 -0.10
C HIS A 190 -4.02 15.60 1.21
N ASP A 191 -4.08 16.64 2.04
CA ASP A 191 -4.78 16.60 3.32
C ASP A 191 -4.34 15.42 4.21
N VAL A 192 -3.02 15.29 4.38
CA VAL A 192 -2.42 14.19 5.16
C VAL A 192 -1.59 14.72 6.32
N PRO A 193 -1.73 14.16 7.54
CA PRO A 193 -1.03 14.65 8.73
C PRO A 193 0.43 14.19 8.82
N LYS A 194 0.96 13.61 7.76
CA LYS A 194 2.31 13.04 7.68
C LYS A 194 3.01 13.37 6.38
N TYR A 195 4.21 12.84 6.19
CA TYR A 195 4.90 12.91 4.91
C TYR A 195 4.10 12.17 3.83
N GLY A 196 4.10 12.73 2.63
CA GLY A 196 3.44 12.09 1.50
C GLY A 196 4.19 10.87 0.98
N ILE A 197 5.50 11.00 0.76
CA ILE A 197 6.33 9.95 0.16
C ILE A 197 7.61 9.80 1.00
N ARG A 198 7.98 8.56 1.30
CA ARG A 198 9.21 8.25 2.03
C ARG A 198 9.95 7.08 1.37
N MET A 199 11.16 7.35 0.95
CA MET A 199 12.16 6.36 0.65
C MET A 199 12.96 6.11 1.93
N ASP A 200 12.81 4.95 2.52
CA ASP A 200 13.21 4.67 3.90
C ASP A 200 14.41 3.72 4.03
N GLY A 201 15.31 3.72 3.11
CA GLY A 201 16.59 3.02 3.23
C GLY A 201 17.71 3.97 3.64
N PRO A 202 18.88 3.45 3.98
CA PRO A 202 19.20 2.13 4.46
C PRO A 202 19.06 1.98 5.98
N PHE A 203 18.76 0.78 6.43
CA PHE A 203 19.05 0.39 7.80
C PHE A 203 20.37 -0.41 7.81
N GLY A 204 21.49 0.30 7.84
CA GLY A 204 22.79 -0.29 8.19
C GLY A 204 23.30 -1.40 7.28
N GLY A 205 23.22 -1.28 5.97
CA GLY A 205 23.76 -2.28 5.06
C GLY A 205 24.04 -1.74 3.66
N GLU A 206 25.03 -2.26 3.00
CA GLU A 206 25.54 -1.79 1.70
C GLU A 206 24.54 -1.83 0.53
N ASN A 207 23.33 -2.34 0.71
CA ASN A 207 22.38 -2.64 -0.37
C ASN A 207 20.99 -2.06 -0.15
N SER A 208 20.83 -1.08 0.68
CA SER A 208 19.53 -0.55 1.00
C SER A 208 19.20 0.71 0.23
N GLY A 209 18.11 0.68 -0.47
CA GLY A 209 17.44 1.86 -0.99
C GLY A 209 18.23 2.73 -1.96
N ARG A 210 18.12 2.43 -3.26
CA ARG A 210 18.75 3.25 -4.30
C ARG A 210 17.96 3.25 -5.60
N ASN A 211 18.27 4.20 -6.46
CA ASN A 211 17.76 4.30 -7.83
C ASN A 211 16.23 4.48 -7.94
N ALA A 212 15.54 4.88 -6.88
CA ALA A 212 14.13 5.20 -6.99
C ALA A 212 13.91 6.53 -7.73
N SER A 213 12.83 6.62 -8.47
CA SER A 213 12.41 7.83 -9.18
C SER A 213 11.09 8.36 -8.63
N VAL A 214 11.12 9.57 -8.07
CA VAL A 214 9.95 10.26 -7.50
C VAL A 214 9.74 11.57 -8.26
N HIS A 215 8.75 11.59 -9.15
CA HIS A 215 8.61 12.75 -10.04
C HIS A 215 7.15 13.06 -10.42
N HIS A 216 6.90 14.32 -10.77
CA HIS A 216 5.61 14.81 -11.24
C HIS A 216 4.44 14.54 -10.28
N ASN A 217 4.71 14.39 -8.99
CA ASN A 217 3.66 14.29 -7.99
C ASN A 217 3.22 15.69 -7.54
N VAL A 218 1.98 15.82 -7.16
CA VAL A 218 1.43 16.99 -6.48
C VAL A 218 1.18 16.62 -5.03
N LEU A 219 1.83 17.33 -4.10
CA LEU A 219 1.62 17.16 -2.66
C LEU A 219 1.07 18.47 -2.09
N TRP A 220 -0.12 18.42 -1.55
CA TRP A 220 -0.81 19.58 -1.01
C TRP A 220 -1.29 19.33 0.41
N ASN A 221 -1.12 20.33 1.28
CA ASN A 221 -1.55 20.25 2.67
C ASN A 221 -1.10 18.94 3.36
N ALA A 222 0.15 18.56 3.10
CA ALA A 222 0.80 17.45 3.76
C ALA A 222 1.74 17.99 4.84
N ASN A 223 1.89 17.27 5.94
CA ASN A 223 2.81 17.63 7.01
C ASN A 223 4.27 17.26 6.68
N GLY A 224 4.73 17.67 5.53
CA GLY A 224 5.98 17.35 4.86
C GLY A 224 5.73 16.55 3.58
N ALA A 225 6.59 16.78 2.57
CA ALA A 225 6.33 16.20 1.27
C ALA A 225 7.08 14.88 1.05
N ILE A 226 8.40 14.96 0.94
CA ILE A 226 9.23 13.82 0.53
C ILE A 226 10.36 13.62 1.54
N VAL A 227 10.54 12.39 1.98
CA VAL A 227 11.71 11.95 2.76
C VAL A 227 12.53 11.04 1.86
N SER A 228 13.81 11.36 1.69
CA SER A 228 14.75 10.57 0.90
C SER A 228 15.89 10.08 1.76
N LYS A 229 15.97 8.78 1.93
CA LYS A 229 17.11 8.06 2.50
C LYS A 229 17.65 7.10 1.46
N GLY A 230 18.94 6.83 1.51
CA GLY A 230 19.61 5.97 0.55
C GLY A 230 20.20 6.73 -0.63
N ASP A 231 20.68 6.00 -1.63
CA ASP A 231 21.57 6.51 -2.65
C ASP A 231 20.93 6.63 -4.04
N TYR A 232 21.39 7.59 -4.82
CA TYR A 232 21.10 7.73 -6.25
C TYR A 232 19.62 7.89 -6.61
N HIS A 233 18.79 8.35 -5.68
CA HIS A 233 17.39 8.64 -5.98
C HIS A 233 17.24 9.84 -6.88
N ASN A 234 16.33 9.77 -7.83
CA ASN A 234 15.94 10.90 -8.67
C ASN A 234 14.64 11.50 -8.16
N VAL A 235 14.72 12.67 -7.56
CA VAL A 235 13.55 13.43 -7.09
C VAL A 235 13.43 14.69 -7.92
N SER A 236 12.46 14.75 -8.83
CA SER A 236 12.37 15.86 -9.80
C SER A 236 10.93 16.22 -10.17
N SER A 237 10.72 17.46 -10.58
CA SER A 237 9.45 17.93 -11.13
C SER A 237 8.22 17.69 -10.26
N ASN A 238 8.36 17.58 -8.94
CA ASN A 238 7.23 17.51 -8.03
C ASN A 238 6.74 18.92 -7.68
N THR A 239 5.44 19.07 -7.51
CA THR A 239 4.82 20.30 -7.02
C THR A 239 4.40 20.11 -5.57
N VAL A 240 4.86 20.98 -4.68
CA VAL A 240 4.59 20.88 -3.25
C VAL A 240 3.98 22.17 -2.73
N LEU A 241 2.83 22.07 -2.11
CA LEU A 241 2.14 23.14 -1.41
C LEU A 241 1.87 22.67 0.03
N LEU A 242 2.73 23.05 0.95
CA LEU A 242 2.65 22.61 2.35
C LEU A 242 1.54 23.34 3.10
N GLY A 243 1.00 22.69 4.12
CA GLY A 243 0.10 23.31 5.10
C GLY A 243 0.82 24.36 5.95
N ILE A 244 0.05 25.25 6.58
CA ILE A 244 0.58 26.48 7.20
C ILE A 244 1.08 26.25 8.64
N ASP A 245 0.79 25.14 9.29
CA ASP A 245 0.75 25.07 10.75
C ASP A 245 1.65 24.05 11.43
N ASP A 246 2.77 23.59 10.86
CA ASP A 246 3.60 22.64 11.60
C ASP A 246 5.11 22.83 11.40
N ASP A 247 5.87 22.53 12.46
CA ASP A 247 7.33 22.50 12.51
C ASP A 247 7.99 21.53 11.50
N ARG A 248 7.19 20.72 10.78
CA ARG A 248 7.61 19.72 9.80
C ARG A 248 7.41 20.14 8.34
N ASN A 249 7.22 21.39 8.05
CA ASN A 249 7.03 21.93 6.71
C ASN A 249 8.30 21.77 5.83
N HIS A 250 8.66 20.54 5.53
CA HIS A 250 9.81 20.22 4.68
C HIS A 250 9.35 19.77 3.29
N ILE A 251 9.91 20.38 2.25
CA ILE A 251 9.66 19.95 0.87
C ILE A 251 10.38 18.63 0.60
N ILE A 252 11.65 18.55 0.95
CA ILE A 252 12.45 17.33 0.88
C ILE A 252 13.32 17.27 2.13
N VAL A 253 13.33 16.12 2.78
CA VAL A 253 14.26 15.82 3.88
C VAL A 253 15.22 14.76 3.38
N LEU A 254 16.49 15.10 3.40
CA LEU A 254 17.58 14.18 3.09
C LEU A 254 18.16 13.68 4.41
N TYR A 255 18.34 12.39 4.52
CA TYR A 255 19.05 11.78 5.62
C TYR A 255 20.36 11.19 5.10
N ASP A 256 21.46 11.63 5.68
CA ASP A 256 22.76 10.96 5.60
C ASP A 256 22.83 9.95 6.73
N ASP A 257 23.25 8.74 6.46
CA ASP A 257 23.53 7.71 7.46
C ASP A 257 25.02 7.64 7.78
#